data_fb07bb9ec9348d19e37707b9bd329ae2
#
_entry.id   fb07bb9ec9348d19e37707b9bd329ae2
#
_cell.length_a   1.000
_cell.length_b   1.000
_cell.length_c   1.000
_cell.angle_alpha   90.00
_cell.angle_beta   90.00
_cell.angle_gamma   90.00
#
_symmetry.space_group_name_H-M   'P 1'
#
loop_
_entity.id
_entity.type
_entity.pdbx_description
1 polymer ?
#
loop_
_entity_poly.entity_id
_entity_poly.type
_entity_poly.pdbx_seq_one_letter_code
_entity_poly.pdbx_strand_id
1 'polypeptide(L)'
;MKILSLYTINLVLLTAIVVASGKPKNLQVLNFDSIRDIKKYMNTVAKDLGVKCSYCHDIRNKSKDTEHKIIARDMMKMQREINERLLLIESDSLKNNEIQPQISCWTCHRGSKHPELLNQTK
;
A
#
# COMPACT_ATOMS: atom_id res chain seq x y z
N MET A 1 -18.98 8.03 47.96
CA MET A 1 -18.20 9.00 47.15
C MET A 1 -16.91 8.47 46.54
N LYS A 2 -16.15 7.59 47.21
CA LYS A 2 -14.86 7.05 46.66
C LYS A 2 -15.01 6.11 45.45
N ILE A 3 -16.08 5.32 45.36
CA ILE A 3 -16.32 4.37 44.29
C ILE A 3 -16.68 5.05 42.97
N LEU A 4 -17.48 6.12 43.02
CA LEU A 4 -17.84 6.90 41.83
C LEU A 4 -16.62 7.57 41.18
N SER A 5 -15.65 8.01 42.00
CA SER A 5 -14.42 8.63 41.52
C SER A 5 -13.51 7.64 40.76
N LEU A 6 -13.48 6.37 41.18
CA LEU A 6 -12.70 5.32 40.51
C LEU A 6 -13.30 4.95 39.14
N TYR A 7 -14.62 4.91 39.02
CA TYR A 7 -15.28 4.64 37.73
C TYR A 7 -15.09 5.76 36.72
N THR A 8 -15.09 7.01 37.15
CA THR A 8 -14.86 8.15 36.26
C THR A 8 -13.42 8.20 35.74
N ILE A 9 -12.43 7.87 36.60
CA ILE A 9 -11.00 7.80 36.19
C ILE A 9 -10.78 6.65 35.20
N ASN A 10 -11.38 5.47 35.41
CA ASN A 10 -11.29 4.35 34.47
C ASN A 10 -11.97 4.66 33.13
N LEU A 11 -13.12 5.33 33.13
CA LEU A 11 -13.81 5.70 31.89
C LEU A 11 -13.00 6.71 31.06
N VAL A 12 -12.36 7.67 31.70
CA VAL A 12 -11.51 8.67 31.04
C VAL A 12 -10.23 8.01 30.49
N LEU A 13 -9.64 7.03 31.19
CA LEU A 13 -8.49 6.28 30.68
C LEU A 13 -8.83 5.41 29.47
N LEU A 14 -10.03 4.80 29.46
CA LEU A 14 -10.48 3.94 28.36
C LEU A 14 -10.73 4.74 27.09
N THR A 15 -11.23 5.97 27.19
CA THR A 15 -11.46 6.85 26.04
C THR A 15 -10.17 7.40 25.43
N ALA A 16 -9.11 7.56 26.23
CA ALA A 16 -7.80 8.04 25.76
C ALA A 16 -7.04 7.04 24.87
N ILE A 17 -7.34 5.74 24.98
CA ILE A 17 -6.67 4.69 24.19
C ILE A 17 -7.19 4.61 22.74
N VAL A 18 -8.37 5.13 22.44
CA VAL A 18 -9.00 5.01 21.11
C VAL A 18 -8.50 6.05 20.10
N VAL A 19 -7.77 7.07 20.50
CA VAL A 19 -7.46 8.24 19.64
C VAL A 19 -6.06 8.21 18.99
N ALA A 20 -5.26 7.18 19.19
CA ALA A 20 -3.87 7.14 18.71
C ALA A 20 -3.64 6.40 17.38
N SER A 21 -4.65 6.19 16.55
CA SER A 21 -4.42 5.73 15.16
C SER A 21 -4.23 6.94 14.25
N GLY A 22 -3.00 7.45 14.21
CA GLY A 22 -2.66 8.54 13.31
C GLY A 22 -2.98 8.17 11.86
N LYS A 23 -3.60 9.11 11.12
CA LYS A 23 -3.84 8.91 9.69
C LYS A 23 -2.51 8.88 8.93
N PRO A 24 -2.40 8.06 7.87
CA PRO A 24 -1.24 8.10 7.00
C PRO A 24 -1.03 9.49 6.41
N LYS A 25 0.23 9.93 6.32
CA LYS A 25 0.57 11.24 5.76
C LYS A 25 1.19 11.08 4.37
N ASN A 26 0.92 12.05 3.49
CA ASN A 26 1.50 12.12 2.14
C ASN A 26 1.14 10.91 1.25
N LEU A 27 -0.12 10.44 1.34
CA LEU A 27 -0.68 9.47 0.40
C LEU A 27 -1.15 10.21 -0.86
N GLN A 28 -0.42 10.08 -1.97
CA GLN A 28 -0.75 10.74 -3.24
C GLN A 28 -1.42 9.79 -4.24
N VAL A 29 -1.11 8.50 -4.16
CA VAL A 29 -1.59 7.48 -5.11
C VAL A 29 -2.45 6.42 -4.43
N LEU A 30 -2.22 6.19 -3.15
CA LEU A 30 -2.89 5.18 -2.35
C LEU A 30 -3.99 5.82 -1.52
N ASN A 31 -5.11 5.11 -1.36
CA ASN A 31 -6.23 5.51 -0.51
C ASN A 31 -6.38 4.51 0.64
N PHE A 32 -5.73 4.78 1.76
CA PHE A 32 -5.82 3.99 2.99
C PHE A 32 -6.16 4.90 4.17
N ASP A 33 -7.16 4.51 4.93
CA ASP A 33 -7.56 5.21 6.16
C ASP A 33 -6.77 4.75 7.39
N SER A 34 -6.13 3.59 7.31
CA SER A 34 -5.46 2.92 8.42
C SER A 34 -3.96 2.75 8.17
N ILE A 35 -3.16 3.07 9.20
CA ILE A 35 -1.72 2.78 9.21
C ILE A 35 -1.43 1.28 9.08
N ARG A 36 -2.29 0.43 9.64
CA ARG A 36 -2.13 -1.03 9.55
C ARG A 36 -2.26 -1.52 8.12
N ASP A 37 -3.25 -1.04 7.39
CA ASP A 37 -3.52 -1.50 6.03
C ASP A 37 -2.45 -1.03 5.06
N ILE A 38 -2.00 0.23 5.19
CA ILE A 38 -0.87 0.70 4.38
C ILE A 38 0.43 -0.06 4.69
N LYS A 39 0.69 -0.42 5.96
CA LYS A 39 1.84 -1.28 6.31
C LYS A 39 1.76 -2.64 5.65
N LYS A 40 0.57 -3.28 5.68
CA LYS A 40 0.35 -4.57 5.02
C LYS A 40 0.62 -4.47 3.52
N TYR A 41 0.06 -3.46 2.86
CA TYR A 41 0.29 -3.21 1.44
C TYR A 41 1.78 -2.96 1.13
N MET A 42 2.47 -2.10 1.90
CA MET A 42 3.89 -1.81 1.70
C MET A 42 4.79 -3.03 1.91
N ASN A 43 4.42 -3.95 2.81
CA ASN A 43 5.15 -5.22 2.96
C ASN A 43 5.00 -6.10 1.71
N THR A 44 3.83 -6.13 1.09
CA THR A 44 3.63 -6.83 -0.19
C THR A 44 4.48 -6.19 -1.29
N VAL A 45 4.44 -4.87 -1.45
CA VAL A 45 5.27 -4.14 -2.43
C VAL A 45 6.76 -4.43 -2.22
N ALA A 46 7.24 -4.35 -0.98
CA ALA A 46 8.64 -4.63 -0.66
C ALA A 46 9.05 -6.06 -1.03
N LYS A 47 8.18 -7.05 -0.78
CA LYS A 47 8.38 -8.45 -1.16
C LYS A 47 8.37 -8.62 -2.68
N ASP A 48 7.44 -8.00 -3.37
CA ASP A 48 7.28 -8.09 -4.81
C ASP A 48 8.49 -7.51 -5.58
N LEU A 49 9.14 -6.51 -4.99
CA LEU A 49 10.34 -5.88 -5.53
C LEU A 49 11.65 -6.46 -4.97
N GLY A 50 11.59 -7.33 -3.95
CA GLY A 50 12.80 -7.85 -3.31
C GLY A 50 13.63 -6.80 -2.57
N VAL A 51 13.02 -5.72 -2.05
CA VAL A 51 13.72 -4.60 -1.42
C VAL A 51 13.31 -4.40 0.04
N LYS A 52 14.16 -3.70 0.81
CA LYS A 52 13.83 -3.26 2.17
C LYS A 52 13.05 -1.95 2.14
N CYS A 53 12.30 -1.65 3.22
CA CYS A 53 11.55 -0.39 3.34
C CYS A 53 12.43 0.86 3.17
N SER A 54 13.70 0.80 3.59
CA SER A 54 14.68 1.88 3.46
C SER A 54 15.09 2.17 2.03
N TYR A 55 14.77 1.31 1.07
CA TYR A 55 15.05 1.57 -0.35
C TYR A 55 14.22 2.75 -0.89
N CYS A 56 12.94 2.83 -0.48
CA CYS A 56 12.04 3.89 -0.92
C CYS A 56 11.77 4.95 0.16
N HIS A 57 11.98 4.63 1.44
CA HIS A 57 11.58 5.48 2.55
C HIS A 57 12.76 5.95 3.40
N ASP A 58 12.73 7.22 3.79
CA ASP A 58 13.48 7.68 4.97
C ASP A 58 12.88 6.98 6.21
N ILE A 59 13.72 6.26 6.97
CA ILE A 59 13.27 5.45 8.10
C ILE A 59 12.74 6.32 9.27
N ARG A 60 13.29 7.54 9.44
CA ARG A 60 12.84 8.48 10.47
C ARG A 60 11.59 9.24 10.06
N ASN A 61 11.42 9.49 8.77
CA ASN A 61 10.26 10.21 8.23
C ASN A 61 9.75 9.54 6.94
N LYS A 62 8.90 8.53 7.10
CA LYS A 62 8.33 7.78 5.97
C LYS A 62 7.43 8.61 5.05
N SER A 63 6.96 9.78 5.51
CA SER A 63 6.16 10.69 4.68
C SER A 63 7.01 11.56 3.76
N LYS A 64 8.32 11.67 4.02
CA LYS A 64 9.26 12.39 3.17
C LYS A 64 9.32 11.76 1.78
N ASP A 65 9.37 12.59 0.76
CA ASP A 65 9.56 12.14 -0.61
C ASP A 65 11.06 11.88 -0.87
N THR A 66 11.33 10.70 -1.39
CA THR A 66 12.63 10.27 -1.91
C THR A 66 12.47 9.98 -3.40
N GLU A 67 13.55 9.93 -4.14
CA GLU A 67 13.55 9.62 -5.57
C GLU A 67 12.84 8.28 -5.86
N HIS A 68 13.22 7.20 -5.17
CA HIS A 68 12.61 5.90 -5.36
C HIS A 68 11.12 5.87 -4.97
N LYS A 69 10.69 6.69 -4.00
CA LYS A 69 9.28 6.79 -3.63
C LYS A 69 8.46 7.50 -4.72
N ILE A 70 9.05 8.48 -5.39
CA ILE A 70 8.42 9.17 -6.54
C ILE A 70 8.27 8.19 -7.69
N ILE A 71 9.34 7.48 -8.07
CA ILE A 71 9.32 6.43 -9.11
C ILE A 71 8.27 5.36 -8.78
N ALA A 72 8.21 4.90 -7.52
CA ALA A 72 7.23 3.89 -7.11
C ALA A 72 5.79 4.37 -7.29
N ARG A 73 5.50 5.66 -7.03
CA ARG A 73 4.16 6.23 -7.28
C ARG A 73 3.78 6.20 -8.76
N ASP A 74 4.72 6.48 -9.65
CA ASP A 74 4.46 6.45 -11.09
C ASP A 74 4.24 5.02 -11.57
N MET A 75 5.00 4.05 -11.04
CA MET A 75 4.75 2.63 -11.28
C MET A 75 3.38 2.17 -10.77
N MET A 76 2.93 2.66 -9.60
CA MET A 76 1.60 2.35 -9.07
C MET A 76 0.48 2.95 -9.92
N LYS A 77 0.66 4.14 -10.50
CA LYS A 77 -0.30 4.73 -11.45
C LYS A 77 -0.39 3.88 -12.71
N MET A 78 0.75 3.52 -13.31
CA MET A 78 0.79 2.66 -14.50
C MET A 78 0.12 1.31 -14.24
N GLN A 79 0.41 0.65 -13.13
CA GLN A 79 -0.24 -0.61 -12.75
C GLN A 79 -1.76 -0.48 -12.65
N ARG A 80 -2.24 0.63 -12.08
CA ARG A 80 -3.69 0.92 -11.99
C ARG A 80 -4.30 1.10 -13.37
N GLU A 81 -3.69 1.88 -14.23
CA GLU A 81 -4.17 2.09 -15.61
C GLU A 81 -4.26 0.79 -16.39
N ILE A 82 -3.27 -0.11 -16.24
CA ILE A 82 -3.32 -1.42 -16.88
C ILE A 82 -4.49 -2.25 -16.33
N ASN A 83 -4.68 -2.27 -15.02
CA ASN A 83 -5.79 -3.00 -14.39
C ASN A 83 -7.15 -2.45 -14.84
N GLU A 84 -7.30 -1.14 -14.95
CA GLU A 84 -8.53 -0.51 -15.48
C GLU A 84 -8.81 -0.94 -16.93
N ARG A 85 -7.77 -1.01 -17.77
CA ARG A 85 -7.91 -1.49 -19.16
C ARG A 85 -8.25 -2.98 -19.25
N LEU A 86 -7.67 -3.81 -18.37
CA LEU A 86 -7.99 -5.23 -18.29
C LEU A 86 -9.47 -5.44 -17.96
N LEU A 87 -10.02 -4.68 -17.01
CA LEU A 87 -11.44 -4.73 -16.65
C LEU A 87 -12.35 -4.41 -17.84
N LEU A 88 -11.96 -3.47 -18.70
CA LEU A 88 -12.74 -3.12 -19.91
C LEU A 88 -12.71 -4.25 -20.95
N ILE A 89 -11.59 -4.91 -21.16
CA ILE A 89 -11.45 -6.03 -22.10
C ILE A 89 -12.33 -7.21 -21.66
N GLU A 90 -12.37 -7.48 -20.36
CA GLU A 90 -13.12 -8.62 -19.82
C GLU A 90 -14.62 -8.39 -19.78
N SER A 91 -15.06 -7.14 -19.56
CA SER A 91 -16.50 -6.82 -19.56
C SER A 91 -17.19 -7.17 -20.88
N ASP A 92 -16.45 -7.16 -21.98
CA ASP A 92 -16.93 -7.54 -23.30
C ASP A 92 -16.89 -9.06 -23.59
N SER A 93 -15.97 -9.78 -22.94
CA SER A 93 -15.67 -11.18 -23.28
C SER A 93 -16.15 -12.21 -22.25
N LEU A 94 -16.33 -11.84 -20.99
CA LEU A 94 -16.59 -12.78 -19.89
C LEU A 94 -17.86 -12.42 -19.11
N LYS A 95 -19.00 -12.91 -19.57
CA LYS A 95 -20.28 -12.85 -18.85
C LYS A 95 -20.39 -13.87 -17.69
N ASN A 96 -19.35 -14.59 -17.37
CA ASN A 96 -19.33 -15.63 -16.33
C ASN A 96 -18.38 -15.23 -15.23
N ASN A 97 -18.86 -15.21 -14.00
CA ASN A 97 -18.28 -14.96 -12.67
C ASN A 97 -16.84 -15.49 -12.39
N GLU A 98 -15.93 -15.41 -13.33
CA GLU A 98 -14.54 -15.80 -13.12
C GLU A 98 -13.73 -14.65 -12.51
N ILE A 99 -12.72 -15.02 -11.73
CA ILE A 99 -11.79 -14.09 -11.06
C ILE A 99 -11.17 -13.16 -12.10
N GLN A 100 -11.42 -11.86 -11.97
CA GLN A 100 -10.86 -10.86 -12.87
C GLN A 100 -9.33 -10.82 -12.70
N PRO A 101 -8.56 -11.05 -13.77
CA PRO A 101 -7.12 -10.99 -13.71
C PRO A 101 -6.67 -9.57 -13.35
N GLN A 102 -5.84 -9.45 -12.34
CA GLN A 102 -5.22 -8.21 -11.93
C GLN A 102 -3.71 -8.37 -11.95
N ILE A 103 -3.01 -7.43 -12.56
CA ILE A 103 -1.57 -7.37 -12.43
C ILE A 103 -1.20 -6.73 -11.09
N SER A 104 -0.13 -7.22 -10.47
CA SER A 104 0.50 -6.67 -9.28
C SER A 104 1.95 -6.25 -9.57
N CYS A 105 2.63 -5.68 -8.59
CA CYS A 105 4.07 -5.40 -8.71
C CYS A 105 4.85 -6.68 -9.04
N TRP A 106 4.47 -7.81 -8.45
CA TRP A 106 5.08 -9.11 -8.72
C TRP A 106 5.01 -9.53 -10.19
N THR A 107 3.96 -9.18 -10.90
CA THR A 107 3.77 -9.58 -12.32
C THR A 107 4.96 -9.18 -13.18
N CYS A 108 5.54 -8.01 -12.94
CA CYS A 108 6.70 -7.51 -13.68
C CYS A 108 8.02 -7.72 -12.91
N HIS A 109 8.01 -7.50 -11.59
CA HIS A 109 9.24 -7.44 -10.79
C HIS A 109 9.74 -8.78 -10.26
N ARG A 110 8.84 -9.74 -9.98
CA ARG A 110 9.17 -11.12 -9.55
C ARG A 110 10.23 -11.20 -8.45
N GLY A 111 10.18 -10.31 -7.48
CA GLY A 111 11.16 -10.24 -6.39
C GLY A 111 12.46 -9.51 -6.74
N SER A 112 12.49 -8.77 -7.84
CA SER A 112 13.64 -7.93 -8.25
C SER A 112 13.23 -6.46 -8.37
N LYS A 113 14.07 -5.55 -7.91
CA LYS A 113 13.85 -4.11 -8.05
C LYS A 113 13.80 -3.64 -9.52
N HIS A 114 14.41 -4.38 -10.42
CA HIS A 114 14.38 -4.15 -11.87
C HIS A 114 13.69 -5.33 -12.54
N PRO A 115 12.61 -5.11 -13.31
CA PRO A 115 12.04 -6.16 -14.14
C PRO A 115 13.07 -6.68 -15.13
N GLU A 116 13.07 -8.01 -15.37
CA GLU A 116 13.83 -8.55 -16.49
C GLU A 116 13.17 -8.08 -17.79
N LEU A 117 13.84 -7.18 -18.49
CA LEU A 117 13.48 -6.86 -19.85
C LEU A 117 13.87 -8.06 -20.73
N LEU A 118 12.95 -8.48 -21.60
CA LEU A 118 13.26 -9.50 -22.62
C LEU A 118 14.58 -9.11 -23.27
N ASN A 119 15.54 -10.03 -23.26
CA ASN A 119 16.84 -9.81 -23.88
C ASN A 119 16.65 -9.27 -25.28
N GLN A 120 17.07 -8.02 -25.47
CA GLN A 120 17.31 -7.56 -26.83
C GLN A 120 18.47 -8.44 -27.34
N THR A 121 18.11 -9.46 -28.08
CA THR A 121 19.09 -10.28 -28.82
C THR A 121 19.97 -9.34 -29.60
N LYS A 122 21.26 -9.32 -29.24
CA LYS A 122 22.29 -8.62 -30.01
C LYS A 122 22.36 -9.19 -31.42
#